data_897f1951fcfa1b7bcfc702ed818fbb75
#
_entry.id   897f1951fcfa1b7bcfc702ed818fbb75
#
_cell.length_a   1.000
_cell.length_b   1.000
_cell.length_c   1.000
_cell.angle_alpha   90.00
_cell.angle_beta   90.00
_cell.angle_gamma   90.00
#
_symmetry.space_group_name_H-M   'P 1'
#
loop_
_entity.id
_entity.type
_entity.pdbx_description
1 polymer ?
#
loop_
_entity_poly.entity_id
_entity_poly.type
_entity_poly.pdbx_seq_one_letter_code
_entity_poly.pdbx_strand_id
1 'polypeptide(L)' 'MPKLNALVAGSTGYIGVQLIKLLVKHKYINIKYLCGNSSVGKHVKFYDKSLSKYKLPKILKFNKKLLKDVHI' A
#
# COMPACT_ATOMS: atom_id res chain seq x y z
N MET A 1 -17.03 11.75 -5.03
CA MET A 1 -16.48 11.85 -3.67
C MET A 1 -14.97 11.69 -3.67
N PRO A 2 -14.26 12.49 -2.89
CA PRO A 2 -12.83 12.32 -2.79
C PRO A 2 -12.50 10.99 -2.12
N LYS A 3 -11.45 10.33 -2.61
CA LYS A 3 -10.99 9.10 -2.00
C LYS A 3 -10.17 9.40 -0.74
N LEU A 4 -10.26 8.52 0.24
CA LEU A 4 -9.40 8.58 1.42
C LEU A 4 -8.06 7.96 1.09
N ASN A 5 -6.98 8.63 1.45
CA ASN A 5 -5.63 8.10 1.24
C ASN A 5 -5.25 7.18 2.38
N ALA A 6 -4.78 6.00 2.03
CA ALA A 6 -4.38 4.97 3.00
C ALA A 6 -2.89 4.70 2.92
N LEU A 7 -2.29 4.39 4.07
CA LEU A 7 -0.93 3.91 4.19
C LEU A 7 -0.98 2.50 4.76
N VAL A 8 -0.33 1.54 4.12
CA VAL A 8 -0.28 0.16 4.60
C VAL A 8 1.13 -0.13 5.09
N ALA A 9 1.27 -0.38 6.39
CA ALA A 9 2.53 -0.79 6.99
C ALA A 9 2.65 -2.31 6.92
N GLY A 10 3.88 -2.81 6.78
CA GLY A 10 4.11 -4.25 6.65
C GLY A 10 3.55 -4.82 5.35
N SER A 11 3.73 -4.09 4.25
CA SER A 11 3.08 -4.37 2.97
C SER A 11 3.38 -5.75 2.37
N THR A 12 4.52 -6.34 2.72
CA THR A 12 4.91 -7.66 2.19
C THR A 12 4.65 -8.80 3.16
N GLY A 13 4.13 -8.51 4.36
CA GLY A 13 3.67 -9.54 5.28
C GLY A 13 2.37 -10.15 4.79
N TYR A 14 2.06 -11.34 5.29
CA TYR A 14 0.85 -12.04 4.87
C TYR A 14 -0.41 -11.17 5.06
N ILE A 15 -0.55 -10.58 6.24
CA ILE A 15 -1.71 -9.74 6.54
C ILE A 15 -1.71 -8.48 5.68
N GLY A 16 -0.53 -7.87 5.49
CA GLY A 16 -0.41 -6.66 4.67
C GLY A 16 -0.84 -6.88 3.23
N VAL A 17 -0.40 -7.98 2.62
CA VAL A 17 -0.78 -8.33 1.26
C VAL A 17 -2.29 -8.55 1.15
N GLN A 18 -2.89 -9.26 2.09
CA GLN A 18 -4.33 -9.49 2.09
C GLN A 18 -5.11 -8.18 2.23
N LEU A 19 -4.62 -7.28 3.09
CA LEU A 19 -5.24 -5.97 3.27
C LEU A 19 -5.18 -5.14 1.99
N ILE A 20 -4.05 -5.16 1.29
CA ILE A 20 -3.90 -4.46 0.02
C ILE A 20 -4.93 -4.97 -1.00
N LYS A 21 -5.10 -6.30 -1.08
CA LYS A 21 -6.08 -6.90 -1.99
C LYS A 21 -7.51 -6.41 -1.72
N LEU A 22 -7.85 -6.20 -0.46
CA LEU A 22 -9.16 -5.68 -0.09
C LEU A 22 -9.28 -4.19 -0.43
N LEU A 23 -8.24 -3.41 -0.12
CA LEU A 23 -8.28 -1.97 -0.29
C LEU A 23 -8.29 -1.54 -1.76
N VAL A 24 -7.60 -2.27 -2.64
CA VAL A 24 -7.57 -1.90 -4.06
C VAL A 24 -8.94 -2.03 -4.73
N LYS A 25 -9.84 -2.82 -4.14
CA LYS A 25 -11.21 -2.99 -4.64
C LYS A 25 -12.17 -1.97 -4.05
N HIS A 26 -11.75 -1.20 -3.06
CA HIS A 26 -12.61 -0.25 -2.37
C HIS A 26 -12.71 1.05 -3.15
N LYS A 27 -13.95 1.48 -3.45
CA LYS A 27 -14.19 2.65 -4.31
C LYS A 27 -13.68 3.97 -3.73
N TYR A 28 -13.67 4.09 -2.41
CA TYR A 28 -13.40 5.35 -1.73
C TYR A 28 -12.04 5.39 -1.06
N ILE A 29 -11.21 4.37 -1.27
CA ILE A 29 -9.88 4.30 -0.67
C ILE A 29 -8.83 4.27 -1.78
N ASN A 30 -7.85 5.16 -1.65
CA ASN A 30 -6.67 5.19 -2.51
C ASN A 30 -5.47 4.80 -1.67
N ILE A 31 -4.75 3.74 -2.10
CA ILE A 31 -3.52 3.36 -1.43
C ILE A 31 -2.43 4.31 -1.88
N LYS A 32 -2.08 5.26 -1.02
CA LYS A 32 -1.09 6.28 -1.35
C LYS A 32 0.33 5.81 -1.04
N TYR A 33 0.51 5.10 0.07
CA TYR A 33 1.82 4.63 0.49
C TYR A 33 1.78 3.17 0.93
N LEU A 34 2.81 2.44 0.54
CA LEU A 34 3.07 1.09 1.04
C LEU A 34 4.42 1.13 1.76
N CYS A 35 4.45 0.67 3.00
CA CYS A 35 5.65 0.72 3.83
C CYS A 35 6.11 -0.66 4.24
N GLY A 36 7.43 -0.84 4.31
CA GLY A 36 8.06 -2.08 4.74
C GLY A 36 9.48 -1.81 5.19
N ASN A 37 10.19 -2.84 5.61
CA ASN A 37 11.58 -2.72 6.03
C ASN A 37 12.53 -3.28 4.98
N SER A 38 12.60 -4.61 4.87
CA SER A 38 13.51 -5.28 3.95
C SER A 38 13.08 -5.19 2.48
N SER A 39 11.84 -4.82 2.25
CA SER A 39 11.24 -4.76 0.91
C SER A 39 11.24 -3.36 0.30
N VAL A 40 11.87 -2.39 0.96
CA VAL A 40 11.93 -1.00 0.47
C VAL A 40 12.50 -0.94 -0.94
N GLY A 41 11.85 -0.18 -1.82
CA GLY A 41 12.24 -0.03 -3.21
C GLY A 41 11.66 -1.07 -4.16
N LYS A 42 11.01 -2.10 -3.64
CA LYS A 42 10.41 -3.16 -4.44
C LYS A 42 8.92 -2.87 -4.66
N HIS A 43 8.35 -3.53 -5.66
CA HIS A 43 6.91 -3.47 -5.91
C HIS A 43 6.22 -4.66 -5.26
N VAL A 44 5.04 -4.44 -4.70
CA VAL A 44 4.27 -5.48 -4.03
C VAL A 44 3.87 -6.60 -5.00
N LYS A 45 3.80 -6.33 -6.29
CA LYS A 45 3.48 -7.35 -7.31
C LYS A 45 4.49 -8.49 -7.35
N PHE A 46 5.71 -8.28 -6.86
CA PHE A 46 6.70 -9.35 -6.76
C PHE A 46 6.33 -10.38 -5.70
N TYR A 47 5.50 -10.01 -4.74
CA TYR A 47 5.06 -10.87 -3.65
C TYR A 47 3.70 -11.50 -3.94
N ASP A 48 2.91 -10.86 -4.80
CA ASP A 48 1.62 -11.40 -5.21
C ASP A 48 1.28 -10.89 -6.61
N LYS A 49 1.31 -11.79 -7.57
CA LYS A 49 1.07 -11.47 -8.97
C LYS A 49 -0.33 -10.91 -9.25
N SER A 50 -1.30 -11.25 -8.41
CA SER A 50 -2.66 -10.73 -8.60
C SER A 50 -2.74 -9.22 -8.46
N LEU A 51 -1.74 -8.60 -7.84
CA LEU A 51 -1.67 -7.15 -7.68
C LEU A 51 -1.04 -6.44 -8.87
N SER A 52 -0.50 -7.16 -9.83
CA SER A 52 0.19 -6.56 -10.97
C SER A 52 -0.72 -5.72 -11.87
N LYS A 53 -2.02 -5.97 -11.86
CA LYS A 53 -2.98 -5.21 -12.66
C LYS A 53 -3.32 -3.84 -12.05
N TYR A 54 -2.88 -3.57 -10.83
CA TYR A 54 -3.12 -2.29 -10.16
C TYR A 54 -1.87 -1.45 -10.20
N LYS A 55 -2.03 -0.14 -10.36
CA LYS A 55 -0.92 0.81 -10.27
C LYS A 55 -0.71 1.15 -8.80
N LEU A 56 0.21 0.44 -8.16
CA LEU A 56 0.53 0.66 -6.75
C LEU A 56 1.91 1.30 -6.62
N PRO A 57 2.13 2.12 -5.57
CA PRO A 57 3.43 2.74 -5.36
C PRO A 57 4.48 1.69 -4.94
N LYS A 58 5.74 2.06 -5.07
CA LYS A 58 6.84 1.25 -4.54
C LYS A 58 6.78 1.25 -3.03
N ILE A 59 7.29 0.17 -2.43
CA ILE A 59 7.36 0.06 -0.98
C ILE A 59 8.42 1.03 -0.45
N LEU A 60 8.04 1.84 0.52
CA LEU A 60 8.90 2.86 1.12
C LEU A 60 9.20 2.51 2.57
N LYS A 61 10.28 3.09 3.10
CA LYS A 61 10.52 3.05 4.53
C LYS A 61 9.54 3.99 5.20
N PHE A 62 8.95 3.56 6.32
CA PHE A 62 8.00 4.40 7.05
C PHE A 62 8.67 5.70 7.52
N ASN A 63 7.97 6.81 7.34
CA ASN A 63 8.39 8.12 7.81
C ASN A 63 7.15 8.87 8.26
N LYS A 64 7.23 9.52 9.41
CA LYS A 64 6.11 10.30 9.96
C LYS A 64 5.58 11.35 8.99
N LYS A 65 6.44 11.88 8.13
CA LYS A 65 6.04 12.89 7.14
C LYS A 65 4.98 12.36 6.17
N LEU A 66 4.96 11.04 5.93
CA LEU A 66 3.97 10.44 5.05
C LEU A 66 2.56 10.55 5.60
N LEU A 67 2.42 10.64 6.92
CA LEU A 67 1.11 10.70 7.56
C LEU A 67 0.34 11.98 7.28
N LYS A 68 1.00 13.02 6.80
CA LYS A 68 0.34 14.29 6.50
C LYS A 68 -0.74 14.14 5.41
N ASP A 69 -0.53 13.23 4.48
CA ASP A 69 -1.41 13.03 3.34
C ASP A 69 -2.31 11.80 3.50
N VAL A 70 -2.34 11.21 4.68
CA VAL A 70 -3.01 9.92 4.92
C VAL A 70 -4.17 10.11 5.89
N HIS A 71 -5.30 9.47 5.56
CA HIS A 71 -6.51 9.48 6.38
C HIS A 71 -6.68 8.20 7.19
N ILE A 72 -6.08 7.11 6.71
CA ILE A 72 -6.24 5.79 7.33
C ILE A 72 -4.88 5.13 7.50
#